data_b10b562e1de57c388feaa76c8e289dfe
#
_entry.id   b10b562e1de57c388feaa76c8e289dfe
#
_cell.length_a   1.000
_cell.length_b   1.000
_cell.length_c   1.000
_cell.angle_alpha   90.00
_cell.angle_beta   90.00
_cell.angle_gamma   90.00
#
_symmetry.space_group_name_H-M   'P 1'
#
loop_
_entity.id
_entity.type
_entity.pdbx_description
1 polymer ?
#
loop_
_entity_poly.entity_id
_entity_poly.type
_entity_poly.pdbx_seq_one_letter_code
_entity_poly.pdbx_strand_id
1 'polypeptide(L)'
;MLFNVSITKFAHIAVISLCAIGLNISVTHAEEDVTDIAAAQVNPKYAQYKENFSVKRLFASRCSWCHQAYGLKEADGPRLSGTEKSKEHVIEQIAYGKSPMPGFRKQLKPWQIEALADYIKALPDVEL
;
A
#
# COMPACT_ATOMS: atom_id res chain seq x y z
N MET A 1 -29.70 15.94 -51.91
CA MET A 1 -30.87 15.27 -51.35
C MET A 1 -30.91 15.61 -49.86
N LEU A 2 -31.86 16.46 -49.56
CA LEU A 2 -32.13 16.98 -48.22
C LEU A 2 -33.06 16.01 -47.51
N PHE A 3 -32.74 15.57 -46.30
CA PHE A 3 -33.75 15.02 -45.39
C PHE A 3 -33.72 15.79 -44.08
N ASN A 4 -34.76 16.56 -44.04
CA ASN A 4 -35.21 17.36 -42.92
C ASN A 4 -36.14 16.47 -42.08
N VAL A 5 -35.91 16.27 -40.80
CA VAL A 5 -36.85 15.63 -39.88
C VAL A 5 -36.97 16.48 -38.61
N SER A 6 -37.86 17.24 -38.68
CA SER A 6 -38.99 17.67 -37.84
C SER A 6 -38.88 17.41 -36.33
N ILE A 7 -38.89 18.55 -35.68
CA ILE A 7 -39.10 18.78 -34.25
C ILE A 7 -40.53 18.43 -33.87
N THR A 8 -40.76 17.55 -32.94
CA THR A 8 -42.05 17.47 -32.22
C THR A 8 -41.83 17.82 -30.74
N LYS A 9 -42.36 18.94 -30.41
CA LYS A 9 -42.66 19.43 -29.06
C LYS A 9 -43.67 18.50 -28.39
N PHE A 10 -43.36 18.06 -27.20
CA PHE A 10 -44.41 17.74 -26.22
C PHE A 10 -44.13 18.51 -24.94
N ALA A 11 -45.09 19.38 -24.71
CA ALA A 11 -45.22 20.16 -23.51
C ALA A 11 -45.98 19.39 -22.42
N HIS A 12 -45.77 19.81 -21.20
CA HIS A 12 -46.59 19.66 -20.01
C HIS A 12 -46.63 18.27 -19.35
N ILE A 13 -46.09 18.20 -18.14
CA ILE A 13 -46.94 18.17 -16.94
C ILE A 13 -46.05 18.56 -15.75
N ALA A 14 -46.42 19.67 -15.13
CA ALA A 14 -45.97 20.04 -13.81
C ALA A 14 -46.67 19.15 -12.78
N VAL A 15 -45.93 18.44 -11.97
CA VAL A 15 -46.45 17.93 -10.70
C VAL A 15 -45.53 18.42 -9.62
N ILE A 16 -45.98 19.44 -8.97
CA ILE A 16 -45.47 19.91 -7.68
C ILE A 16 -45.90 18.87 -6.66
N SER A 17 -44.97 18.16 -6.09
CA SER A 17 -45.19 17.48 -4.82
C SER A 17 -44.09 17.87 -3.87
N LEU A 18 -44.47 18.72 -2.97
CA LEU A 18 -43.76 19.05 -1.74
C LEU A 18 -43.66 17.76 -0.92
N CYS A 19 -42.49 17.27 -0.68
CA CYS A 19 -42.25 16.52 0.54
C CYS A 19 -40.83 16.81 1.01
N ALA A 20 -40.84 17.55 2.07
CA ALA A 20 -39.68 18.00 2.83
C ALA A 20 -38.95 16.85 3.50
N ILE A 21 -37.76 17.21 3.97
CA ILE A 21 -36.88 16.43 4.86
C ILE A 21 -36.11 15.37 4.09
N GLY A 22 -35.23 15.84 3.20
CA GLY A 22 -34.07 15.07 2.74
C GLY A 22 -33.02 15.02 3.84
N LEU A 23 -33.00 13.93 4.57
CA LEU A 23 -31.81 13.57 5.34
C LEU A 23 -30.75 13.20 4.30
N ASN A 24 -29.90 14.17 3.94
CA ASN A 24 -28.68 13.89 3.20
C ASN A 24 -27.76 13.11 4.12
N ILE A 25 -27.90 11.80 4.11
CA ILE A 25 -26.84 10.92 4.58
C ILE A 25 -25.79 11.00 3.49
N SER A 26 -24.88 11.94 3.60
CA SER A 26 -23.60 11.88 2.92
C SER A 26 -22.89 10.66 3.48
N VAL A 27 -23.06 9.53 2.81
CA VAL A 27 -22.13 8.40 2.98
C VAL A 27 -20.82 8.90 2.37
N THR A 28 -20.03 9.56 3.18
CA THR A 28 -18.61 9.70 2.90
C THR A 28 -18.06 8.28 2.96
N HIS A 29 -17.94 7.64 1.80
CA HIS A 29 -16.98 6.59 1.65
C HIS A 29 -15.62 7.24 1.92
N ALA A 30 -15.16 7.11 3.15
CA ALA A 30 -13.76 7.22 3.42
C ALA A 30 -13.14 6.00 2.72
N GLU A 31 -12.84 6.15 1.43
CA GLU A 31 -11.76 5.40 0.84
C GLU A 31 -10.53 5.82 1.65
N GLU A 32 -10.26 5.08 2.72
CA GLU A 32 -8.98 5.18 3.38
C GLU A 32 -7.95 4.84 2.32
N ASP A 33 -7.38 5.88 1.76
CA ASP A 33 -6.33 5.79 0.77
C ASP A 33 -5.16 5.05 1.40
N VAL A 34 -5.07 3.75 1.06
CA VAL A 34 -3.95 2.89 1.48
C VAL A 34 -2.60 3.45 1.03
N THR A 35 -2.61 4.53 0.25
CA THR A 35 -1.42 5.26 -0.19
C THR A 35 -0.78 6.06 0.94
N ASP A 36 -1.56 6.55 1.91
CA ASP A 36 -1.03 7.34 3.03
C ASP A 36 -0.22 6.53 4.03
N ILE A 37 -0.55 5.24 4.21
CA ILE A 37 0.25 4.35 5.07
C ILE A 37 1.65 4.11 4.46
N ALA A 38 1.75 4.13 3.13
CA ALA A 38 3.04 3.99 2.45
C ALA A 38 3.91 5.26 2.55
N ALA A 39 3.29 6.43 2.61
CA ALA A 39 4.00 7.72 2.75
C ALA A 39 4.53 7.93 4.17
N ALA A 40 3.80 7.48 5.19
CA ALA A 40 4.21 7.63 6.60
C ALA A 40 5.45 6.79 6.98
N GLN A 41 5.81 5.80 6.16
CA GLN A 41 6.94 4.90 6.42
C GLN A 41 8.21 5.26 5.63
N VAL A 42 8.22 6.32 4.87
CA VAL A 42 9.46 6.80 4.25
C VAL A 42 10.26 7.55 5.31
N ASN A 43 11.17 6.85 5.97
CA ASN A 43 12.16 7.51 6.81
C ASN A 43 12.87 8.57 5.97
N PRO A 44 12.78 9.88 6.33
CA PRO A 44 13.35 10.99 5.57
C PRO A 44 14.84 10.82 5.30
N LYS A 45 15.53 10.01 6.10
CA LYS A 45 16.92 9.60 5.91
C LYS A 45 17.17 8.98 4.52
N TYR A 46 16.17 8.32 3.91
CA TYR A 46 16.32 7.65 2.62
C TYR A 46 15.80 8.44 1.43
N ALA A 47 15.04 9.52 1.67
CA ALA A 47 14.48 10.37 0.63
C ALA A 47 15.55 10.97 -0.29
N GLN A 48 16.73 11.27 0.26
CA GLN A 48 17.88 11.79 -0.48
C GLN A 48 18.47 10.82 -1.53
N TYR A 49 18.15 9.52 -1.45
CA TYR A 49 18.79 8.52 -2.32
C TYR A 49 18.04 8.28 -3.62
N LYS A 50 16.74 8.46 -3.64
CA LYS A 50 15.93 8.46 -4.86
C LYS A 50 14.54 9.04 -4.62
N GLU A 51 14.18 10.01 -5.42
CA GLU A 51 12.89 10.69 -5.42
C GLU A 51 11.68 9.73 -5.56
N ASN A 52 11.90 8.55 -6.13
CA ASN A 52 10.86 7.52 -6.34
C ASN A 52 11.16 6.19 -5.62
N PHE A 53 11.95 6.20 -4.55
CA PHE A 53 12.22 4.99 -3.81
C PHE A 53 11.04 4.61 -2.92
N SER A 54 10.55 3.40 -3.08
CA SER A 54 9.51 2.80 -2.23
C SER A 54 10.03 1.50 -1.61
N VAL A 55 10.21 1.49 -0.31
CA VAL A 55 10.62 0.29 0.43
C VAL A 55 9.58 -0.81 0.31
N LYS A 56 8.29 -0.48 0.33
CA LYS A 56 7.19 -1.44 0.15
C LYS A 56 7.26 -2.13 -1.22
N ARG A 57 7.57 -1.36 -2.29
CA ARG A 57 7.78 -1.93 -3.63
C ARG A 57 9.01 -2.81 -3.70
N LEU A 58 10.11 -2.41 -3.04
CA LEU A 58 11.31 -3.23 -2.93
C LEU A 58 11.01 -4.54 -2.20
N PHE A 59 10.30 -4.48 -1.07
CA PHE A 59 9.87 -5.66 -0.32
C PHE A 59 9.00 -6.58 -1.19
N ALA A 60 7.99 -6.03 -1.87
CA ALA A 60 7.10 -6.79 -2.74
C ALA A 60 7.87 -7.57 -3.82
N SER A 61 8.89 -6.97 -4.41
CA SER A 61 9.65 -7.58 -5.52
C SER A 61 10.71 -8.59 -5.08
N ARG A 62 11.13 -8.59 -3.82
CA ARG A 62 12.27 -9.39 -3.35
C ARG A 62 11.95 -10.34 -2.19
N CYS A 63 10.96 -9.99 -1.38
CA CYS A 63 10.72 -10.64 -0.10
C CYS A 63 9.35 -11.35 -0.04
N SER A 64 8.34 -10.83 -0.77
CA SER A 64 6.96 -11.31 -0.70
C SER A 64 6.75 -12.73 -1.22
N TRP A 65 7.71 -13.32 -1.91
CA TRP A 65 7.67 -14.74 -2.27
C TRP A 65 7.58 -15.63 -1.03
N CYS A 66 8.44 -15.34 -0.05
CA CYS A 66 8.53 -16.13 1.16
C CYS A 66 7.80 -15.49 2.35
N HIS A 67 7.69 -14.15 2.37
CA HIS A 67 7.05 -13.39 3.44
C HIS A 67 5.79 -12.71 2.90
N GLN A 68 4.70 -13.46 2.80
CA GLN A 68 3.47 -13.04 2.16
C GLN A 68 2.79 -11.86 2.86
N ALA A 69 1.79 -11.26 2.16
CA ALA A 69 1.05 -10.11 2.65
C ALA A 69 1.98 -8.99 3.17
N TYR A 70 3.04 -8.70 2.41
CA TYR A 70 4.03 -7.67 2.77
C TYR A 70 4.72 -7.89 4.13
N GLY A 71 4.88 -9.15 4.54
CA GLY A 71 5.49 -9.54 5.80
C GLY A 71 4.51 -9.80 6.94
N LEU A 72 3.22 -9.64 6.69
CA LEU A 72 2.17 -9.86 7.68
C LEU A 72 1.75 -11.33 7.81
N LYS A 73 2.10 -12.16 6.83
CA LYS A 73 1.73 -13.57 6.77
C LYS A 73 2.94 -14.45 6.51
N GLU A 74 2.98 -15.60 7.17
CA GLU A 74 3.97 -16.64 6.87
C GLU A 74 3.64 -17.38 5.55
N ALA A 75 4.69 -17.91 4.92
CA ALA A 75 4.63 -18.85 3.81
C ALA A 75 5.87 -19.74 3.85
N ASP A 76 6.77 -19.66 2.83
CA ASP A 76 8.08 -20.33 2.89
C ASP A 76 9.04 -19.69 3.92
N GLY A 77 8.73 -18.46 4.34
CA GLY A 77 9.40 -17.74 5.40
C GLY A 77 8.43 -17.32 6.51
N PRO A 78 8.95 -17.03 7.71
CA PRO A 78 8.10 -16.64 8.84
C PRO A 78 7.39 -15.31 8.60
N ARG A 79 6.29 -15.10 9.32
CA ARG A 79 5.68 -13.77 9.51
C ARG A 79 6.73 -12.83 10.10
N LEU A 80 6.79 -11.60 9.58
CA LEU A 80 7.77 -10.59 10.02
C LEU A 80 7.17 -9.55 10.95
N SER A 81 5.85 -9.31 10.86
CA SER A 81 5.15 -8.42 11.78
C SER A 81 5.27 -8.93 13.22
N GLY A 82 5.40 -8.00 14.16
CA GLY A 82 5.60 -8.34 15.57
C GLY A 82 6.97 -8.97 15.88
N THR A 83 7.95 -8.93 14.97
CA THR A 83 9.27 -9.52 15.24
C THR A 83 9.97 -8.85 16.41
N GLU A 84 10.38 -9.65 17.40
CA GLU A 84 11.15 -9.21 18.57
C GLU A 84 12.64 -9.03 18.27
N LYS A 85 13.11 -9.47 17.09
CA LYS A 85 14.52 -9.36 16.72
C LYS A 85 14.93 -7.88 16.64
N SER A 86 16.16 -7.58 17.08
CA SER A 86 16.69 -6.23 16.95
C SER A 86 16.82 -5.82 15.49
N LYS A 87 16.86 -4.51 15.22
CA LYS A 87 17.04 -3.98 13.86
C LYS A 87 18.34 -4.48 13.24
N GLU A 88 19.40 -4.50 14.03
CA GLU A 88 20.73 -4.98 13.61
C GLU A 88 20.68 -6.45 13.19
N HIS A 89 19.97 -7.28 13.96
CA HIS A 89 19.78 -8.68 13.60
C HIS A 89 19.01 -8.83 12.28
N VAL A 90 17.97 -7.99 12.07
CA VAL A 90 17.21 -7.98 10.80
C VAL A 90 18.09 -7.54 9.64
N ILE A 91 18.93 -6.51 9.82
CA ILE A 91 19.91 -6.05 8.81
C ILE A 91 20.86 -7.19 8.45
N GLU A 92 21.44 -7.86 9.45
CA GLU A 92 22.36 -8.98 9.25
C GLU A 92 21.69 -10.14 8.52
N GLN A 93 20.47 -10.50 8.94
CA GLN A 93 19.69 -11.56 8.31
C GLN A 93 19.40 -11.25 6.83
N ILE A 94 19.03 -10.02 6.50
CA ILE A 94 18.80 -9.60 5.10
C ILE A 94 20.11 -9.62 4.32
N ALA A 95 21.20 -9.13 4.91
CA ALA A 95 22.50 -9.03 4.24
C ALA A 95 23.08 -10.39 3.90
N TYR A 96 23.11 -11.29 4.86
CA TYR A 96 23.83 -12.56 4.75
C TYR A 96 22.94 -13.76 4.49
N GLY A 97 21.65 -13.66 4.84
CA GLY A 97 20.72 -14.76 4.75
C GLY A 97 20.92 -15.82 5.83
N LYS A 98 20.02 -16.74 5.87
CA LYS A 98 20.11 -18.00 6.62
C LYS A 98 19.23 -19.00 5.89
N SER A 99 19.81 -20.12 5.45
CA SER A 99 19.07 -21.11 4.66
C SER A 99 17.69 -21.40 5.26
N PRO A 100 16.62 -21.41 4.44
CA PRO A 100 16.58 -21.25 2.98
C PRO A 100 16.60 -19.78 2.48
N MET A 101 16.56 -18.77 3.36
CA MET A 101 16.56 -17.36 2.97
C MET A 101 17.93 -16.97 2.38
N PRO A 102 17.99 -16.44 1.14
CA PRO A 102 19.24 -15.96 0.55
C PRO A 102 19.72 -14.65 1.17
N GLY A 103 21.02 -14.38 1.07
CA GLY A 103 21.59 -13.08 1.43
C GLY A 103 21.53 -12.07 0.28
N PHE A 104 21.21 -10.82 0.58
CA PHE A 104 20.99 -9.78 -0.41
C PHE A 104 22.11 -8.72 -0.50
N ARG A 105 23.18 -8.80 0.30
CA ARG A 105 24.25 -7.79 0.34
C ARG A 105 24.96 -7.53 -1.01
N LYS A 106 24.91 -8.49 -1.94
CA LYS A 106 25.47 -8.34 -3.28
C LYS A 106 24.49 -7.71 -4.28
N GLN A 107 23.20 -7.68 -3.94
CA GLN A 107 22.11 -7.22 -4.81
C GLN A 107 21.51 -5.88 -4.37
N LEU A 108 21.58 -5.60 -3.08
CA LEU A 108 21.03 -4.39 -2.46
C LEU A 108 22.14 -3.52 -1.88
N LYS A 109 21.93 -2.22 -1.98
CA LYS A 109 22.84 -1.26 -1.32
C LYS A 109 22.60 -1.28 0.20
N PRO A 110 23.62 -0.93 1.02
CA PRO A 110 23.48 -0.93 2.48
C PRO A 110 22.26 -0.17 2.98
N TRP A 111 22.00 1.02 2.43
CA TRP A 111 20.84 1.82 2.80
C TRP A 111 19.48 1.18 2.42
N GLN A 112 19.43 0.36 1.38
CA GLN A 112 18.22 -0.39 1.01
C GLN A 112 17.93 -1.51 2.01
N ILE A 113 18.97 -2.18 2.48
CA ILE A 113 18.87 -3.21 3.54
C ILE A 113 18.40 -2.56 4.83
N GLU A 114 18.96 -1.40 5.19
CA GLU A 114 18.54 -0.64 6.36
C GLU A 114 17.07 -0.18 6.25
N ALA A 115 16.66 0.31 5.08
CA ALA A 115 15.27 0.71 4.83
C ALA A 115 14.29 -0.48 4.96
N LEU A 116 14.69 -1.67 4.48
CA LEU A 116 13.90 -2.88 4.66
C LEU A 116 13.80 -3.30 6.13
N ALA A 117 14.87 -3.15 6.89
CA ALA A 117 14.84 -3.44 8.33
C ALA A 117 13.92 -2.46 9.08
N ASP A 118 13.98 -1.17 8.76
CA ASP A 118 13.07 -0.16 9.31
C ASP A 118 11.62 -0.47 8.96
N TYR A 119 11.36 -0.85 7.71
CA TYR A 119 10.04 -1.26 7.26
C TYR A 119 9.51 -2.46 8.06
N ILE A 120 10.32 -3.51 8.22
CA ILE A 120 9.94 -4.73 8.97
C ILE A 120 9.65 -4.41 10.43
N LYS A 121 10.46 -3.57 11.07
CA LYS A 121 10.27 -3.16 12.47
C LYS A 121 9.05 -2.27 12.68
N ALA A 122 8.58 -1.60 11.62
CA ALA A 122 7.39 -0.75 11.64
C ALA A 122 6.10 -1.51 11.28
N LEU A 123 6.18 -2.79 10.89
CA LEU A 123 4.98 -3.57 10.58
C LEU A 123 4.09 -3.70 11.82
N PRO A 124 2.77 -3.46 11.68
CA PRO A 124 1.83 -3.65 12.77
C PRO A 124 1.81 -5.12 13.18
N ASP A 125 1.74 -5.39 14.48
CA ASP A 125 1.55 -6.75 14.99
C ASP A 125 0.07 -7.14 14.87
N VAL A 126 -0.28 -7.69 13.72
CA VAL A 126 -1.65 -8.13 13.40
C VAL A 126 -1.63 -9.60 13.01
N GLU A 127 -2.65 -10.32 13.42
CA GLU A 127 -2.93 -11.66 12.92
C GLU A 127 -3.91 -11.54 11.74
N LEU A 128 -3.57 -12.19 10.62
CA LEU A 128 -4.37 -12.24 9.39
C LEU A 128 -4.97 -13.62 9.17
#